data_1614016459500fe2a0f74873af13ea99
#
_entry.id   1614016459500fe2a0f74873af13ea99
#
_cell.length_a   1.000
_cell.length_b   1.000
_cell.length_c   1.000
_cell.angle_alpha   90.00
_cell.angle_beta   90.00
_cell.angle_gamma   90.00
#
_symmetry.space_group_name_H-M   'P 1'
#
loop_
_entity.id
_entity.type
_entity.pdbx_description
1 polymer ?
#
loop_
_entity_poly.entity_id
_entity_poly.type
_entity_poly.pdbx_seq_one_letter_code
_entity_poly.pdbx_strand_id
1 'polypeptide(L)'
;DLHRRRHSFPTRRSSDLDKIIMTGNPVRQNLTKDMPEKGAALRSFNLQPDKKTILIVGGSLGARTINNTLTAALATIKENNDIQFIWQTGKYYYPQVTEAVRAAGELPNLYVTDFIKDMAAAYAASDLVISRAGAGSISEFCLLHKPVVLVPSPNVAEDHQTKNALALVDKQAAIYVKDSEAEAKLMEVALSTVVDDRKLKELSENIAKLALPDSARIIAQEVIKLAEAEN
;
A
#
# COMPACT_ATOMS: atom_id res chain seq x y z
N ASP A 1 3.11 11.29 45.03
CA ASP A 1 1.81 11.05 44.35
C ASP A 1 1.74 11.71 42.96
N LEU A 2 2.78 11.44 42.13
CA LEU A 2 2.97 12.07 40.82
C LEU A 2 2.72 11.11 39.64
N HIS A 3 2.11 9.94 39.84
CA HIS A 3 1.99 8.90 38.81
C HIS A 3 0.55 8.61 38.34
N ARG A 4 -0.40 9.56 38.44
CA ARG A 4 -1.76 9.40 37.92
C ARG A 4 -2.19 10.52 36.99
N ARG A 5 -1.38 10.93 36.04
CA ARG A 5 -1.90 11.61 34.85
C ARG A 5 -2.14 10.56 33.77
N ARG A 6 -3.28 9.90 33.84
CA ARG A 6 -3.87 9.25 32.68
C ARG A 6 -4.09 10.35 31.65
N HIS A 7 -3.39 10.28 30.53
CA HIS A 7 -3.75 11.06 29.35
C HIS A 7 -5.08 10.49 28.81
N SER A 8 -6.18 10.86 29.46
CA SER A 8 -7.49 10.73 28.84
C SER A 8 -7.54 11.78 27.74
N PHE A 9 -7.53 11.36 26.49
CA PHE A 9 -7.98 12.23 25.42
C PHE A 9 -9.34 12.79 25.83
N PRO A 10 -9.56 14.12 25.75
CA PRO A 10 -10.84 14.69 26.09
C PRO A 10 -11.91 13.98 25.28
N THR A 11 -12.91 13.42 25.95
CA THR A 11 -14.10 12.88 25.31
C THR A 11 -14.67 13.98 24.44
N ARG A 12 -14.69 13.80 23.12
CA ARG A 12 -15.20 14.77 22.14
C ARG A 12 -16.61 15.16 22.56
N ARG A 13 -16.81 16.42 22.93
CA ARG A 13 -18.15 16.97 23.09
C ARG A 13 -18.76 17.14 21.69
N SER A 14 -20.07 16.94 21.56
CA SER A 14 -20.78 17.15 20.29
C SER A 14 -20.56 18.57 19.73
N SER A 15 -20.31 19.57 20.62
CA SER A 15 -19.97 20.95 20.27
C SER A 15 -18.62 21.13 19.57
N ASP A 16 -17.75 20.10 19.51
CA ASP A 16 -16.44 20.21 18.88
C ASP A 16 -16.45 19.62 17.46
N LEU A 17 -17.56 19.04 17.01
CA LEU A 17 -17.68 18.46 15.67
C LEU A 17 -17.56 19.52 14.57
N ASP A 18 -18.06 20.72 14.82
CA ASP A 18 -17.99 21.84 13.87
C ASP A 18 -16.54 22.36 13.66
N LYS A 19 -15.61 21.96 14.54
CA LYS A 19 -14.20 22.30 14.44
C LYS A 19 -13.37 21.22 13.69
N ILE A 20 -14.02 20.15 13.25
CA ILE A 20 -13.34 19.06 12.54
C ILE A 20 -13.41 19.32 11.05
N ILE A 21 -12.24 19.44 10.43
CA ILE A 21 -12.10 19.57 8.98
C ILE A 21 -11.50 18.26 8.44
N MET A 22 -12.21 17.65 7.48
CA MET A 22 -11.71 16.46 6.80
C MET A 22 -10.69 16.87 5.73
N THR A 23 -9.42 16.75 6.03
CA THR A 23 -8.33 17.15 5.12
C THR A 23 -7.74 15.98 4.35
N GLY A 24 -7.90 14.75 4.81
CA GLY A 24 -7.13 13.60 4.37
C GLY A 24 -5.70 13.57 4.92
N ASN A 25 -4.91 12.58 4.53
CA ASN A 25 -3.50 12.48 4.89
C ASN A 25 -2.62 13.21 3.87
N PRO A 26 -1.61 13.98 4.30
CA PRO A 26 -0.65 14.58 3.38
C PRO A 26 0.18 13.48 2.70
N VAL A 27 0.20 13.46 1.39
CA VAL A 27 0.94 12.52 0.55
C VAL A 27 2.16 13.21 -0.06
N ARG A 28 3.19 12.44 -0.36
CA ARG A 28 4.41 12.95 -0.99
C ARG A 28 4.12 13.59 -2.35
N GLN A 29 4.59 14.82 -2.55
CA GLN A 29 4.29 15.60 -3.76
C GLN A 29 4.82 14.98 -5.05
N ASN A 30 5.95 14.28 -5.00
CA ASN A 30 6.54 13.62 -6.16
C ASN A 30 5.70 12.45 -6.71
N LEU A 31 4.81 11.89 -5.90
CA LEU A 31 3.91 10.83 -6.35
C LEU A 31 2.84 11.29 -7.34
N THR A 32 2.53 12.59 -7.36
CA THR A 32 1.48 13.14 -8.22
C THR A 32 2.02 14.02 -9.36
N LYS A 33 3.23 14.54 -9.23
CA LYS A 33 3.81 15.50 -10.19
C LYS A 33 4.81 14.88 -11.15
N ASP A 34 5.58 13.90 -10.68
CA ASP A 34 6.75 13.39 -11.38
C ASP A 34 6.67 11.88 -11.62
N MET A 35 5.45 11.36 -11.91
CA MET A 35 5.28 9.94 -12.21
C MET A 35 5.95 9.59 -13.54
N PRO A 36 6.89 8.63 -13.55
CA PRO A 36 7.51 8.19 -14.78
C PRO A 36 6.51 7.42 -15.67
N GLU A 37 6.83 7.34 -16.95
CA GLU A 37 6.11 6.46 -17.88
C GLU A 37 6.33 4.99 -17.49
N LYS A 38 5.29 4.14 -17.62
CA LYS A 38 5.30 2.74 -17.15
C LYS A 38 6.49 1.93 -17.69
N GLY A 39 6.79 2.03 -18.99
CA GLY A 39 7.89 1.29 -19.59
C GLY A 39 9.27 1.73 -19.07
N ALA A 40 9.46 3.04 -18.81
CA ALA A 40 10.67 3.53 -18.17
C ALA A 40 10.81 3.06 -16.73
N ALA A 41 9.69 3.05 -15.98
CA ALA A 41 9.64 2.54 -14.62
C ALA A 41 9.98 1.05 -14.55
N LEU A 42 9.42 0.22 -15.44
CA LEU A 42 9.72 -1.22 -15.49
C LEU A 42 11.19 -1.51 -15.80
N ARG A 43 11.79 -0.75 -16.72
CA ARG A 43 13.22 -0.87 -17.01
C ARG A 43 14.11 -0.60 -15.79
N SER A 44 13.72 0.32 -14.90
CA SER A 44 14.49 0.60 -13.68
C SER A 44 14.51 -0.58 -12.69
N PHE A 45 13.57 -1.51 -12.82
CA PHE A 45 13.51 -2.76 -12.07
C PHE A 45 14.00 -3.99 -12.87
N ASN A 46 14.59 -3.79 -14.06
CA ASN A 46 14.98 -4.85 -14.99
C ASN A 46 13.79 -5.76 -15.40
N LEU A 47 12.60 -5.18 -15.51
CA LEU A 47 11.37 -5.88 -15.89
C LEU A 47 10.93 -5.51 -17.31
N GLN A 48 10.10 -6.37 -17.91
CA GLN A 48 9.61 -6.22 -19.30
C GLN A 48 8.39 -5.29 -19.36
N PRO A 49 8.28 -4.42 -20.39
CA PRO A 49 7.22 -3.40 -20.44
C PRO A 49 5.83 -3.94 -20.77
N ASP A 50 5.74 -5.10 -21.39
CA ASP A 50 4.52 -5.72 -21.94
C ASP A 50 3.82 -6.69 -20.98
N LYS A 51 4.38 -6.92 -19.80
CA LYS A 51 3.83 -7.84 -18.81
C LYS A 51 3.08 -7.11 -17.69
N LYS A 52 2.09 -7.80 -17.12
CA LYS A 52 1.42 -7.36 -15.89
C LYS A 52 2.37 -7.42 -14.70
N THR A 53 2.29 -6.45 -13.82
CA THR A 53 3.23 -6.32 -12.70
C THR A 53 2.49 -6.14 -11.38
N ILE A 54 2.83 -6.98 -10.41
CA ILE A 54 2.35 -6.89 -9.02
C ILE A 54 3.46 -6.25 -8.16
N LEU A 55 3.14 -5.16 -7.48
CA LEU A 55 3.99 -4.54 -6.48
C LEU A 55 3.61 -5.05 -5.09
N ILE A 56 4.58 -5.55 -4.33
CA ILE A 56 4.38 -6.01 -2.96
C ILE A 56 5.16 -5.11 -2.00
N VAL A 57 4.43 -4.46 -1.07
CA VAL A 57 4.99 -3.50 -0.13
C VAL A 57 4.55 -3.81 1.29
N GLY A 58 5.47 -4.27 2.14
CA GLY A 58 5.22 -4.56 3.54
C GLY A 58 5.39 -3.35 4.49
N GLY A 59 5.73 -2.17 3.95
CA GLY A 59 6.20 -1.02 4.73
C GLY A 59 7.69 -1.11 5.07
N SER A 60 8.25 -0.07 5.71
CA SER A 60 9.71 0.04 5.95
C SER A 60 10.30 -1.10 6.78
N LEU A 61 9.53 -1.65 7.70
CA LEU A 61 9.94 -2.79 8.53
C LEU A 61 9.65 -4.15 7.89
N GLY A 62 8.90 -4.17 6.79
CA GLY A 62 8.40 -5.39 6.17
C GLY A 62 7.16 -5.96 6.87
N ALA A 63 6.52 -6.94 6.24
CA ALA A 63 5.33 -7.61 6.73
C ALA A 63 5.57 -9.13 6.75
N ARG A 64 5.76 -9.69 7.96
CA ARG A 64 6.14 -11.11 8.14
C ARG A 64 5.24 -12.06 7.36
N THR A 65 3.92 -11.96 7.53
CA THR A 65 2.95 -12.85 6.87
C THR A 65 3.05 -12.75 5.35
N ILE A 66 3.08 -11.52 4.80
CA ILE A 66 3.23 -11.31 3.36
C ILE A 66 4.55 -11.91 2.86
N ASN A 67 5.66 -11.65 3.54
CA ASN A 67 6.96 -12.18 3.16
C ASN A 67 7.00 -13.71 3.20
N ASN A 68 6.46 -14.32 4.26
CA ASN A 68 6.38 -15.78 4.36
C ASN A 68 5.52 -16.39 3.26
N THR A 69 4.37 -15.80 2.98
CA THR A 69 3.46 -16.24 1.91
C THR A 69 4.16 -16.22 0.54
N LEU A 70 4.84 -15.12 0.20
CA LEU A 70 5.55 -15.04 -1.07
C LEU A 70 6.77 -15.98 -1.13
N THR A 71 7.47 -16.15 -0.01
CA THR A 71 8.59 -17.11 0.06
C THR A 71 8.10 -18.53 -0.20
N ALA A 72 6.96 -18.92 0.38
CA ALA A 72 6.35 -20.22 0.12
C ALA A 72 5.85 -20.37 -1.32
N ALA A 73 5.51 -19.26 -1.99
CA ALA A 73 4.96 -19.23 -3.34
C ALA A 73 6.00 -19.01 -4.45
N LEU A 74 7.31 -19.14 -4.18
CA LEU A 74 8.37 -18.92 -5.19
C LEU A 74 8.25 -19.85 -6.41
N ALA A 75 7.79 -21.07 -6.24
CA ALA A 75 7.51 -21.99 -7.34
C ALA A 75 6.37 -21.44 -8.22
N THR A 76 5.28 -20.97 -7.59
CA THR A 76 4.15 -20.36 -8.29
C THR A 76 4.57 -19.08 -9.03
N ILE A 77 5.43 -18.24 -8.45
CA ILE A 77 5.99 -17.05 -9.12
C ILE A 77 6.78 -17.47 -10.36
N LYS A 78 7.59 -18.53 -10.26
CA LYS A 78 8.39 -19.07 -11.37
C LYS A 78 7.54 -19.60 -12.51
N GLU A 79 6.43 -20.28 -12.21
CA GLU A 79 5.50 -20.84 -13.18
C GLU A 79 4.68 -19.76 -13.93
N ASN A 80 4.44 -18.61 -13.29
CA ASN A 80 3.67 -17.50 -13.87
C ASN A 80 4.57 -16.46 -14.55
N ASN A 81 5.31 -16.88 -15.59
CA ASN A 81 6.28 -16.03 -16.29
C ASN A 81 5.69 -14.81 -17.02
N ASP A 82 4.39 -14.79 -17.27
CA ASP A 82 3.68 -13.67 -17.89
C ASP A 82 3.30 -12.57 -16.91
N ILE A 83 3.52 -12.81 -15.61
CA ILE A 83 3.31 -11.84 -14.54
C ILE A 83 4.65 -11.54 -13.89
N GLN A 84 4.88 -10.26 -13.57
CA GLN A 84 6.10 -9.80 -12.94
C GLN A 84 5.83 -9.29 -11.53
N PHE A 85 6.89 -9.30 -10.70
CA PHE A 85 6.77 -8.98 -9.29
C PHE A 85 7.88 -8.01 -8.88
N ILE A 86 7.49 -6.93 -8.19
CA ILE A 86 8.40 -6.04 -7.46
C ILE A 86 8.11 -6.26 -5.98
N TRP A 87 9.06 -6.83 -5.25
CA TRP A 87 8.86 -7.24 -3.86
C TRP A 87 9.79 -6.49 -2.92
N GLN A 88 9.23 -5.57 -2.12
CA GLN A 88 9.91 -4.89 -1.03
C GLN A 88 9.67 -5.67 0.27
N THR A 89 10.73 -6.28 0.78
CA THR A 89 10.67 -7.19 1.93
C THR A 89 10.77 -6.49 3.28
N GLY A 90 11.37 -5.30 3.33
CA GLY A 90 11.87 -4.67 4.55
C GLY A 90 13.26 -5.22 4.94
N LYS A 91 14.06 -4.37 5.57
CA LYS A 91 15.47 -4.69 5.89
C LYS A 91 15.64 -5.97 6.71
N TYR A 92 14.73 -6.20 7.66
CA TYR A 92 14.80 -7.35 8.56
C TYR A 92 14.66 -8.69 7.82
N TYR A 93 13.76 -8.76 6.84
CA TYR A 93 13.44 -10.01 6.13
C TYR A 93 14.29 -10.23 4.87
N TYR A 94 14.97 -9.19 4.39
CA TYR A 94 15.70 -9.23 3.13
C TYR A 94 16.74 -10.35 3.04
N PRO A 95 17.61 -10.60 4.05
CA PRO A 95 18.60 -11.66 3.97
C PRO A 95 17.98 -13.06 3.83
N GLN A 96 16.93 -13.35 4.59
CA GLN A 96 16.23 -14.63 4.53
C GLN A 96 15.50 -14.83 3.19
N VAL A 97 14.82 -13.79 2.70
CA VAL A 97 14.09 -13.85 1.43
C VAL A 97 15.06 -14.03 0.27
N THR A 98 16.15 -13.28 0.22
CA THR A 98 17.14 -13.42 -0.87
C THR A 98 17.81 -14.77 -0.89
N GLU A 99 18.04 -15.40 0.26
CA GLU A 99 18.54 -16.78 0.35
C GLU A 99 17.52 -17.77 -0.25
N ALA A 100 16.23 -17.64 0.09
CA ALA A 100 15.17 -18.48 -0.45
C ALA A 100 15.00 -18.29 -1.97
N VAL A 101 15.07 -17.05 -2.46
CA VAL A 101 15.02 -16.75 -3.90
C VAL A 101 16.20 -17.36 -4.63
N ARG A 102 17.42 -17.28 -4.07
CA ARG A 102 18.61 -17.90 -4.65
C ARG A 102 18.47 -19.43 -4.73
N ALA A 103 17.92 -20.05 -3.68
CA ALA A 103 17.68 -21.49 -3.64
C ALA A 103 16.62 -21.95 -4.65
N ALA A 104 15.63 -21.11 -4.98
CA ALA A 104 14.61 -21.39 -5.99
C ALA A 104 15.14 -21.29 -7.44
N GLY A 105 16.36 -20.76 -7.64
CA GLY A 105 17.00 -20.60 -8.94
C GLY A 105 16.61 -19.31 -9.64
N GLU A 106 16.74 -19.28 -10.98
CA GLU A 106 16.45 -18.07 -11.76
C GLU A 106 14.96 -17.74 -11.78
N LEU A 107 14.64 -16.47 -11.46
CA LEU A 107 13.32 -15.87 -11.44
C LEU A 107 13.37 -14.52 -12.18
N PRO A 108 13.43 -14.53 -13.53
CA PRO A 108 13.61 -13.30 -14.33
C PRO A 108 12.43 -12.33 -14.24
N ASN A 109 11.29 -12.80 -13.75
CA ASN A 109 10.07 -12.04 -13.51
C ASN A 109 9.96 -11.50 -12.07
N LEU A 110 11.03 -11.58 -11.25
CA LEU A 110 11.00 -11.16 -9.85
C LEU A 110 12.14 -10.18 -9.55
N TYR A 111 11.78 -8.98 -9.10
CA TYR A 111 12.70 -8.01 -8.49
C TYR A 111 12.48 -7.97 -6.99
N VAL A 112 13.54 -8.22 -6.20
CA VAL A 112 13.50 -8.22 -4.73
C VAL A 112 14.42 -7.15 -4.17
N THR A 113 13.94 -6.37 -3.21
CA THR A 113 14.73 -5.34 -2.52
C THR A 113 14.31 -5.21 -1.05
N ASP A 114 15.22 -4.76 -0.21
CA ASP A 114 14.93 -4.41 1.19
C ASP A 114 14.09 -3.14 1.32
N PHE A 115 14.34 -2.16 0.42
CA PHE A 115 13.68 -0.86 0.44
C PHE A 115 13.61 -0.26 -0.97
N ILE A 116 12.44 0.27 -1.33
CA ILE A 116 12.23 0.98 -2.59
C ILE A 116 12.46 2.48 -2.35
N LYS A 117 13.50 3.04 -2.94
CA LYS A 117 13.82 4.48 -2.84
C LYS A 117 12.87 5.31 -3.70
N ASP A 118 12.60 4.85 -4.91
CA ASP A 118 11.69 5.51 -5.86
C ASP A 118 10.34 4.80 -5.89
N MET A 119 9.46 5.20 -4.97
CA MET A 119 8.09 4.67 -4.93
C MET A 119 7.24 5.15 -6.11
N ALA A 120 7.56 6.30 -6.72
CA ALA A 120 6.85 6.77 -7.91
C ALA A 120 7.08 5.80 -9.07
N ALA A 121 8.32 5.37 -9.30
CA ALA A 121 8.64 4.36 -10.30
C ALA A 121 7.97 3.00 -9.97
N ALA A 122 7.97 2.56 -8.71
CA ALA A 122 7.33 1.30 -8.33
C ALA A 122 5.81 1.32 -8.56
N TYR A 123 5.15 2.41 -8.22
CA TYR A 123 3.73 2.58 -8.52
C TYR A 123 3.46 2.70 -10.02
N ALA A 124 4.27 3.44 -10.77
CA ALA A 124 4.13 3.55 -12.22
C ALA A 124 4.27 2.20 -12.93
N ALA A 125 5.20 1.35 -12.47
CA ALA A 125 5.44 0.02 -13.00
C ALA A 125 4.30 -0.97 -12.71
N SER A 126 3.52 -0.77 -11.63
CA SER A 126 2.57 -1.77 -11.14
C SER A 126 1.16 -1.64 -11.69
N ASP A 127 0.51 -2.78 -11.96
CA ASP A 127 -0.91 -2.90 -12.29
C ASP A 127 -1.76 -3.21 -11.04
N LEU A 128 -1.20 -3.94 -10.08
CA LEU A 128 -1.82 -4.33 -8.83
C LEU A 128 -0.82 -4.14 -7.69
N VAL A 129 -1.31 -3.72 -6.52
CA VAL A 129 -0.49 -3.58 -5.31
C VAL A 129 -0.97 -4.56 -4.24
N ILE A 130 -0.05 -5.26 -3.58
CA ILE A 130 -0.30 -6.00 -2.34
C ILE A 130 0.33 -5.21 -1.20
N SER A 131 -0.45 -4.86 -0.18
CA SER A 131 0.07 -4.06 0.93
C SER A 131 -0.66 -4.29 2.25
N ARG A 132 -0.03 -3.81 3.34
CA ARG A 132 -0.73 -3.53 4.60
C ARG A 132 -1.68 -2.35 4.44
N ALA A 133 -2.71 -2.26 5.30
CA ALA A 133 -3.74 -1.23 5.23
C ALA A 133 -3.43 -0.01 6.12
N GLY A 134 -2.19 0.50 6.02
CA GLY A 134 -1.79 1.74 6.69
C GLY A 134 -2.44 2.97 6.05
N ALA A 135 -2.89 3.94 6.86
CA ALA A 135 -3.61 5.12 6.38
C ALA A 135 -2.84 5.93 5.32
N GLY A 136 -1.52 6.11 5.50
CA GLY A 136 -0.67 6.80 4.53
C GLY A 136 -0.61 6.08 3.19
N SER A 137 -0.40 4.75 3.20
CA SER A 137 -0.37 3.94 1.97
C SER A 137 -1.72 3.96 1.24
N ILE A 138 -2.83 3.84 1.98
CA ILE A 138 -4.17 3.94 1.40
C ILE A 138 -4.38 5.29 0.72
N SER A 139 -3.94 6.39 1.34
CA SER A 139 -4.05 7.72 0.72
C SER A 139 -3.23 7.82 -0.57
N GLU A 140 -2.05 7.20 -0.63
CA GLU A 140 -1.25 7.08 -1.85
C GLU A 140 -1.99 6.26 -2.92
N PHE A 141 -2.57 5.10 -2.56
CA PHE A 141 -3.33 4.27 -3.52
C PHE A 141 -4.54 5.00 -4.08
N CYS A 142 -5.28 5.72 -3.24
CA CYS A 142 -6.42 6.54 -3.69
C CYS A 142 -5.98 7.61 -4.70
N LEU A 143 -4.91 8.35 -4.40
CA LEU A 143 -4.41 9.42 -5.28
C LEU A 143 -3.83 8.90 -6.59
N LEU A 144 -3.25 7.71 -6.59
CA LEU A 144 -2.65 7.10 -7.77
C LEU A 144 -3.60 6.13 -8.48
N HIS A 145 -4.83 6.02 -8.02
CA HIS A 145 -5.88 5.14 -8.54
C HIS A 145 -5.41 3.67 -8.65
N LYS A 146 -4.61 3.21 -7.69
CA LYS A 146 -3.98 1.88 -7.74
C LYS A 146 -4.93 0.79 -7.26
N PRO A 147 -5.24 -0.22 -8.09
CA PRO A 147 -5.87 -1.45 -7.63
C PRO A 147 -5.05 -2.09 -6.52
N VAL A 148 -5.70 -2.51 -5.42
CA VAL A 148 -4.98 -3.00 -4.25
C VAL A 148 -5.64 -4.22 -3.62
N VAL A 149 -4.80 -5.18 -3.23
CA VAL A 149 -5.12 -6.27 -2.29
C VAL A 149 -4.54 -5.89 -0.93
N LEU A 150 -5.40 -5.68 0.03
CA LEU A 150 -5.03 -5.29 1.38
C LEU A 150 -4.98 -6.50 2.32
N VAL A 151 -3.86 -6.64 3.00
CA VAL A 151 -3.63 -7.65 4.06
C VAL A 151 -3.39 -6.88 5.36
N PRO A 152 -4.43 -6.51 6.13
CA PRO A 152 -4.26 -5.74 7.35
C PRO A 152 -3.40 -6.46 8.38
N SER A 153 -2.57 -5.70 9.10
CA SER A 153 -1.80 -6.24 10.21
C SER A 153 -2.72 -6.50 11.42
N PRO A 154 -2.70 -7.70 12.01
CA PRO A 154 -3.45 -7.98 13.24
C PRO A 154 -2.81 -7.34 14.50
N ASN A 155 -1.56 -6.89 14.40
CA ASN A 155 -0.76 -6.40 15.53
C ASN A 155 -0.75 -4.87 15.60
N VAL A 156 -1.91 -4.24 15.44
CA VAL A 156 -2.05 -2.78 15.52
C VAL A 156 -3.13 -2.40 16.53
N ALA A 157 -2.95 -1.23 17.18
CA ALA A 157 -3.92 -0.75 18.16
C ALA A 157 -5.33 -0.65 17.55
N GLU A 158 -6.35 -1.06 18.30
CA GLU A 158 -7.77 -0.94 17.95
C GLU A 158 -8.17 -1.54 16.59
N ASP A 159 -7.36 -2.45 16.04
CA ASP A 159 -7.59 -3.08 14.74
C ASP A 159 -7.84 -2.08 13.60
N HIS A 160 -7.18 -0.91 13.67
CA HIS A 160 -7.42 0.17 12.72
C HIS A 160 -7.11 -0.20 11.26
N GLN A 161 -6.17 -1.11 11.01
CA GLN A 161 -5.87 -1.52 9.64
C GLN A 161 -7.01 -2.33 9.02
N THR A 162 -7.66 -3.22 9.77
CA THR A 162 -8.85 -3.93 9.28
C THR A 162 -9.98 -2.95 8.97
N LYS A 163 -10.24 -2.00 9.87
CA LYS A 163 -11.25 -0.96 9.63
C LYS A 163 -10.94 -0.14 8.37
N ASN A 164 -9.69 0.25 8.18
CA ASN A 164 -9.25 0.95 6.97
C ASN A 164 -9.49 0.13 5.70
N ALA A 165 -9.12 -1.15 5.70
CA ALA A 165 -9.32 -2.02 4.55
C ALA A 165 -10.80 -2.20 4.22
N LEU A 166 -11.64 -2.51 5.23
CA LEU A 166 -13.07 -2.71 5.04
C LEU A 166 -13.77 -1.47 4.51
N ALA A 167 -13.36 -0.26 4.94
CA ALA A 167 -13.90 0.99 4.41
C ALA A 167 -13.69 1.15 2.88
N LEU A 168 -12.61 0.59 2.33
CA LEU A 168 -12.39 0.54 0.88
C LEU A 168 -13.17 -0.59 0.23
N VAL A 169 -13.24 -1.76 0.88
CA VAL A 169 -13.99 -2.92 0.38
C VAL A 169 -15.48 -2.61 0.23
N ASP A 170 -16.06 -1.94 1.22
CA ASP A 170 -17.47 -1.48 1.19
C ASP A 170 -17.77 -0.56 0.00
N LYS A 171 -16.74 0.09 -0.57
CA LYS A 171 -16.80 0.91 -1.77
C LYS A 171 -16.35 0.16 -3.04
N GLN A 172 -16.12 -1.14 -2.94
CA GLN A 172 -15.56 -1.96 -4.05
C GLN A 172 -14.23 -1.39 -4.60
N ALA A 173 -13.47 -0.71 -3.74
CA ALA A 173 -12.23 0.01 -4.07
C ALA A 173 -10.97 -0.77 -3.72
N ALA A 174 -11.09 -1.91 -3.03
CA ALA A 174 -9.98 -2.79 -2.67
C ALA A 174 -10.47 -4.23 -2.52
N ILE A 175 -9.53 -5.18 -2.57
CA ILE A 175 -9.74 -6.56 -2.18
C ILE A 175 -9.12 -6.75 -0.80
N TYR A 176 -9.78 -7.50 0.08
CA TYR A 176 -9.33 -7.82 1.42
C TYR A 176 -8.95 -9.29 1.53
N VAL A 177 -7.77 -9.54 2.07
CA VAL A 177 -7.33 -10.87 2.49
C VAL A 177 -6.95 -10.80 3.97
N LYS A 178 -7.57 -11.63 4.79
CA LYS A 178 -7.25 -11.68 6.22
C LYS A 178 -5.82 -12.19 6.43
N ASP A 179 -5.08 -11.58 7.36
CA ASP A 179 -3.67 -11.94 7.61
C ASP A 179 -3.49 -13.45 7.86
N SER A 180 -4.38 -14.06 8.66
CA SER A 180 -4.32 -15.51 8.95
C SER A 180 -4.69 -16.42 7.77
N GLU A 181 -5.23 -15.88 6.68
CA GLU A 181 -5.60 -16.60 5.46
C GLU A 181 -4.66 -16.29 4.30
N ALA A 182 -3.70 -15.41 4.51
CA ALA A 182 -2.82 -14.92 3.44
C ALA A 182 -2.04 -16.06 2.78
N GLU A 183 -1.50 -16.98 3.55
CA GLU A 183 -0.73 -18.13 3.02
C GLU A 183 -1.56 -18.97 2.02
N ALA A 184 -2.85 -19.18 2.33
CA ALA A 184 -3.73 -20.00 1.50
C ALA A 184 -4.33 -19.25 0.31
N LYS A 185 -4.55 -17.92 0.41
CA LYS A 185 -5.41 -17.19 -0.54
C LYS A 185 -4.70 -16.06 -1.29
N LEU A 186 -3.66 -15.46 -0.72
CA LEU A 186 -3.12 -14.20 -1.24
C LEU A 186 -2.62 -14.31 -2.68
N MET A 187 -1.87 -15.37 -2.99
CA MET A 187 -1.30 -15.54 -4.33
C MET A 187 -2.40 -15.84 -5.38
N GLU A 188 -3.35 -16.70 -5.06
CA GLU A 188 -4.50 -16.99 -5.94
C GLU A 188 -5.28 -15.72 -6.24
N VAL A 189 -5.63 -14.94 -5.20
CA VAL A 189 -6.36 -13.67 -5.34
C VAL A 189 -5.57 -12.67 -6.17
N ALA A 190 -4.26 -12.53 -5.92
CA ALA A 190 -3.43 -11.57 -6.64
C ALA A 190 -3.26 -11.94 -8.12
N LEU A 191 -2.98 -13.21 -8.41
CA LEU A 191 -2.78 -13.69 -9.78
C LEU A 191 -4.07 -13.61 -10.60
N SER A 192 -5.21 -14.05 -10.05
CA SER A 192 -6.50 -13.95 -10.73
C SER A 192 -6.93 -12.50 -10.96
N THR A 193 -6.64 -11.60 -10.00
CA THR A 193 -7.00 -10.19 -10.14
C THR A 193 -6.15 -9.47 -11.17
N VAL A 194 -4.83 -9.69 -11.20
CA VAL A 194 -3.92 -8.92 -12.08
C VAL A 194 -4.13 -9.20 -13.57
N VAL A 195 -4.68 -10.35 -13.91
CA VAL A 195 -5.01 -10.73 -15.30
C VAL A 195 -6.44 -10.32 -15.72
N ASP A 196 -7.28 -9.93 -14.77
CA ASP A 196 -8.65 -9.45 -15.05
C ASP A 196 -8.65 -7.92 -15.24
N ASP A 197 -8.49 -7.48 -16.49
CA ASP A 197 -8.50 -6.05 -16.84
C ASP A 197 -9.79 -5.32 -16.42
N ARG A 198 -10.93 -6.00 -16.44
CA ARG A 198 -12.20 -5.44 -16.01
C ARG A 198 -12.18 -5.18 -14.50
N LYS A 199 -11.66 -6.14 -13.72
CA LYS A 199 -11.55 -6.02 -12.27
C LYS A 199 -10.54 -4.95 -11.86
N LEU A 200 -9.39 -4.89 -12.53
CA LEU A 200 -8.41 -3.82 -12.32
C LEU A 200 -9.01 -2.44 -12.57
N LYS A 201 -9.75 -2.28 -13.68
CA LYS A 201 -10.41 -1.03 -14.03
C LYS A 201 -11.46 -0.64 -12.98
N GLU A 202 -12.32 -1.58 -12.58
CA GLU A 202 -13.34 -1.35 -11.53
C GLU A 202 -12.71 -0.86 -10.22
N LEU A 203 -11.66 -1.56 -9.74
CA LEU A 203 -10.95 -1.18 -8.52
C LEU A 203 -10.32 0.21 -8.64
N SER A 204 -9.68 0.50 -9.78
CA SER A 204 -9.03 1.78 -10.05
C SER A 204 -10.04 2.94 -10.09
N GLU A 205 -11.17 2.77 -10.75
CA GLU A 205 -12.22 3.80 -10.82
C GLU A 205 -12.88 4.05 -9.45
N ASN A 206 -13.08 2.99 -8.65
CA ASN A 206 -13.69 3.12 -7.35
C ASN A 206 -12.74 3.74 -6.32
N ILE A 207 -11.47 3.33 -6.28
CA ILE A 207 -10.49 3.89 -5.33
C ILE A 207 -10.18 5.36 -5.65
N ALA A 208 -10.22 5.76 -6.93
CA ALA A 208 -10.04 7.14 -7.37
C ALA A 208 -11.07 8.10 -6.75
N LYS A 209 -12.32 7.65 -6.54
CA LYS A 209 -13.39 8.44 -5.91
C LYS A 209 -13.11 8.78 -4.45
N LEU A 210 -12.16 8.11 -3.82
CA LEU A 210 -11.76 8.30 -2.43
C LEU A 210 -10.51 9.18 -2.28
N ALA A 211 -9.98 9.69 -3.38
CA ALA A 211 -8.78 10.52 -3.39
C ALA A 211 -9.03 11.90 -2.76
N LEU A 212 -8.08 12.36 -1.94
CA LEU A 212 -8.05 13.68 -1.34
C LEU A 212 -6.75 14.39 -1.73
N PRO A 213 -6.68 15.01 -2.92
CA PRO A 213 -5.41 15.45 -3.52
C PRO A 213 -4.77 16.65 -2.82
N ASP A 214 -5.56 17.50 -2.18
CA ASP A 214 -5.11 18.78 -1.61
C ASP A 214 -4.82 18.76 -0.10
N SER A 215 -4.74 17.58 0.51
CA SER A 215 -4.62 17.42 1.97
C SER A 215 -3.54 18.31 2.60
N ALA A 216 -2.33 18.28 2.07
CA ALA A 216 -1.20 19.07 2.61
C ALA A 216 -1.47 20.58 2.51
N ARG A 217 -2.04 21.05 1.39
CA ARG A 217 -2.38 22.46 1.19
C ARG A 217 -3.49 22.92 2.12
N ILE A 218 -4.54 22.11 2.28
CA ILE A 218 -5.65 22.42 3.19
C ILE A 218 -5.16 22.50 4.63
N ILE A 219 -4.35 21.53 5.09
CA ILE A 219 -3.77 21.55 6.43
C ILE A 219 -2.94 22.84 6.65
N ALA A 220 -2.06 23.18 5.71
CA ALA A 220 -1.24 24.38 5.82
C ALA A 220 -2.09 25.67 5.87
N GLN A 221 -3.14 25.77 5.05
CA GLN A 221 -4.07 26.92 5.07
C GLN A 221 -4.81 27.04 6.39
N GLU A 222 -5.28 25.95 6.98
CA GLU A 222 -5.97 26.00 8.28
C GLU A 222 -5.01 26.39 9.43
N VAL A 223 -3.76 25.93 9.41
CA VAL A 223 -2.74 26.36 10.38
C VAL A 223 -2.46 27.87 10.26
N ILE A 224 -2.34 28.40 9.04
CA ILE A 224 -2.12 29.84 8.81
C ILE A 224 -3.32 30.66 9.34
N LYS A 225 -4.56 30.26 9.03
CA LYS A 225 -5.76 30.94 9.54
C LYS A 225 -5.80 30.99 11.07
N LEU A 226 -5.43 29.91 11.75
CA LEU A 226 -5.39 29.88 13.21
C LEU A 226 -4.32 30.84 13.75
N ALA A 227 -3.13 30.88 13.15
CA ALA A 227 -2.06 31.79 13.57
C ALA A 227 -2.40 33.27 13.33
N GLU A 228 -3.16 33.60 12.28
CA GLU A 228 -3.62 34.97 11.98
C GLU A 228 -4.77 35.41 12.89
N ALA A 229 -5.59 34.47 13.36
CA ALA A 229 -6.72 34.79 14.25
C ALA A 229 -6.29 35.05 15.70
N GLU A 230 -5.06 34.69 16.10
CA GLU A 230 -4.49 34.95 17.44
C GLU A 230 -3.72 36.29 17.51
N ASN A 231 -3.54 36.99 16.38
CA ASN A 231 -2.94 38.32 16.30
C ASN A 231 -3.99 39.41 16.14
#